data_40e5c3dc8edac6fe29c68e60b56560c2
#
_entry.id   40e5c3dc8edac6fe29c68e60b56560c2
#
_cell.length_a   1.000
_cell.length_b   1.000
_cell.length_c   1.000
_cell.angle_alpha   90.00
_cell.angle_beta   90.00
_cell.angle_gamma   90.00
#
_symmetry.space_group_name_H-M   'P 1'
#
loop_
_entity.id
_entity.type
_entity.pdbx_description
1 polymer ?
#
loop_
_entity_poly.entity_id
_entity_poly.type
_entity_poly.pdbx_seq_one_letter_code
_entity_poly.pdbx_strand_id
1 'polypeptide(L)'
;MNVVTRFAPSPTGFLHIGGARTALFNWLFARHHGGTYLLRIEDTDRARSTAEAIEAIHDGLSWLGLEGDAPAVSQSAQAPRHAEVAMQLVEACLLYTSPSPRDLA
;
A
#
# COMPACT_ATOMS: atom_id res chain seq x y z
N MET A 1 -7.51 21.80 6.95
CA MET A 1 -6.68 20.83 6.20
C MET A 1 -7.33 19.46 6.26
N ASN A 2 -7.45 18.78 5.14
CA ASN A 2 -7.98 17.44 5.08
C ASN A 2 -6.84 16.42 5.24
N VAL A 3 -6.80 15.76 6.39
CA VAL A 3 -5.77 14.77 6.69
C VAL A 3 -6.17 13.41 6.16
N VAL A 4 -5.31 12.81 5.37
CA VAL A 4 -5.48 11.44 4.86
C VAL A 4 -4.22 10.66 5.19
N THR A 5 -4.38 9.57 5.94
CA THR A 5 -3.28 8.66 6.27
C THR A 5 -3.50 7.31 5.61
N ARG A 6 -2.43 6.54 5.52
CA ARG A 6 -2.47 5.25 4.85
C ARG A 6 -1.53 4.25 5.51
N PHE A 7 -2.05 3.05 5.77
CA PHE A 7 -1.22 1.89 6.08
C PHE A 7 -1.08 1.03 4.82
N ALA A 8 0.15 0.65 4.47
CA ALA A 8 0.44 -0.03 3.22
C ALA A 8 1.29 -1.29 3.45
N PRO A 9 0.69 -2.35 3.99
CA PRO A 9 1.43 -3.58 4.24
C PRO A 9 1.70 -4.38 2.97
N SER A 10 2.84 -5.09 2.94
CA SER A 10 3.11 -6.12 1.94
C SER A 10 2.61 -7.46 2.46
N PRO A 11 1.70 -8.15 1.74
CA PRO A 11 1.07 -9.37 2.25
C PRO A 11 1.98 -10.60 2.00
N THR A 12 3.19 -10.57 2.52
CA THR A 12 4.18 -11.64 2.38
C THR A 12 4.31 -12.47 3.64
N GLY A 13 3.43 -12.28 4.62
CA GLY A 13 3.39 -13.00 5.88
C GLY A 13 2.28 -12.44 6.77
N PHE A 14 2.29 -12.85 8.03
CA PHE A 14 1.31 -12.37 8.99
C PHE A 14 1.61 -10.94 9.43
N LEU A 15 0.55 -10.24 9.84
CA LEU A 15 0.71 -8.94 10.48
C LEU A 15 1.47 -9.13 11.80
N HIS A 16 2.61 -8.46 11.94
CA HIS A 16 3.39 -8.49 13.18
C HIS A 16 3.20 -7.17 13.94
N ILE A 17 3.74 -7.13 15.17
CA ILE A 17 3.53 -5.99 16.07
C ILE A 17 4.05 -4.67 15.51
N GLY A 18 5.13 -4.70 14.73
CA GLY A 18 5.66 -3.49 14.08
C GLY A 18 4.68 -2.92 13.04
N GLY A 19 4.07 -3.78 12.25
CA GLY A 19 3.03 -3.39 11.31
C GLY A 19 1.79 -2.87 12.03
N ALA A 20 1.36 -3.56 13.08
CA ALA A 20 0.22 -3.14 13.89
C ALA A 20 0.45 -1.75 14.52
N ARG A 21 1.66 -1.47 14.99
CA ARG A 21 2.02 -0.16 15.53
C ARG A 21 1.94 0.92 14.45
N THR A 22 2.44 0.66 13.27
CA THR A 22 2.38 1.62 12.16
C THR A 22 0.93 1.90 11.77
N ALA A 23 0.09 0.87 11.67
CA ALA A 23 -1.34 1.04 11.41
C ALA A 23 -2.00 1.87 12.50
N LEU A 24 -1.70 1.59 13.77
CA LEU A 24 -2.26 2.32 14.90
C LEU A 24 -1.89 3.80 14.85
N PHE A 25 -0.63 4.15 14.57
CA PHE A 25 -0.22 5.54 14.48
C PHE A 25 -0.92 6.28 13.35
N ASN A 26 -1.07 5.66 12.19
CA ASN A 26 -1.82 6.24 11.09
C ASN A 26 -3.29 6.47 11.45
N TRP A 27 -3.90 5.49 12.11
CA TRP A 27 -5.29 5.59 12.57
C TRP A 27 -5.46 6.70 13.61
N LEU A 28 -4.59 6.74 14.61
CA LEU A 28 -4.63 7.76 15.67
C LEU A 28 -4.48 9.17 15.09
N PHE A 29 -3.54 9.38 14.20
CA PHE A 29 -3.32 10.69 13.58
C PHE A 29 -4.55 11.11 12.77
N ALA A 30 -5.10 10.21 11.98
CA ALA A 30 -6.32 10.51 11.21
C ALA A 30 -7.48 10.86 12.13
N ARG A 31 -7.72 10.07 13.19
CA ARG A 31 -8.83 10.32 14.13
C ARG A 31 -8.65 11.61 14.89
N HIS A 32 -7.43 11.91 15.32
CA HIS A 32 -7.15 13.16 16.05
C HIS A 32 -7.50 14.41 15.23
N HIS A 33 -7.26 14.37 13.92
CA HIS A 33 -7.51 15.50 13.02
C HIS A 33 -8.85 15.40 12.28
N GLY A 34 -9.72 14.46 12.64
CA GLY A 34 -10.98 14.25 11.92
C GLY A 34 -10.80 13.88 10.46
N GLY A 35 -9.68 13.23 10.14
CA GLY A 35 -9.32 12.85 8.78
C GLY A 35 -9.74 11.43 8.40
N THR A 36 -9.14 10.94 7.33
CA THR A 36 -9.44 9.63 6.74
C THR A 36 -8.23 8.71 6.85
N TYR A 37 -8.46 7.46 7.27
CA TYR A 37 -7.46 6.41 7.35
C TYR A 37 -7.75 5.36 6.29
N LEU A 38 -6.78 5.09 5.42
CA LEU A 38 -6.93 4.19 4.28
C LEU A 38 -5.97 3.00 4.38
N LEU A 39 -6.28 1.95 3.64
CA LEU A 39 -5.46 0.75 3.55
C LEU A 39 -5.11 0.48 2.09
N ARG A 40 -3.82 0.26 1.80
CA ARG A 40 -3.36 -0.21 0.50
C ARG A 40 -2.55 -1.49 0.69
N ILE A 41 -2.96 -2.55 0.02
CA ILE A 41 -2.21 -3.81 0.01
C ILE A 41 -1.13 -3.71 -1.06
N GLU A 42 0.12 -3.76 -0.66
CA GLU A 42 1.26 -3.70 -1.58
C GLU A 42 1.66 -5.10 -2.03
N ASP A 43 0.91 -5.64 -2.94
CA ASP A 43 0.95 -7.02 -3.43
C ASP A 43 1.71 -7.16 -4.76
N THR A 44 2.75 -6.37 -4.96
CA THR A 44 3.55 -6.38 -6.20
C THR A 44 4.44 -7.62 -6.32
N ASP A 45 4.85 -8.22 -5.21
CA ASP A 45 5.54 -9.51 -5.21
C ASP A 45 4.49 -10.63 -5.32
N ARG A 46 4.10 -10.95 -6.55
CA ARG A 46 3.00 -11.87 -6.83
C ARG A 46 3.25 -13.28 -6.29
N ALA A 47 4.48 -13.72 -6.29
CA ALA A 47 4.83 -15.07 -5.80
C ALA A 47 4.65 -15.20 -4.29
N ARG A 48 4.89 -14.12 -3.54
CA ARG A 48 4.81 -14.09 -2.08
C ARG A 48 3.51 -13.52 -1.54
N SER A 49 2.71 -12.89 -2.39
CA SER A 49 1.44 -12.24 -2.00
C SER A 49 0.28 -13.21 -2.21
N THR A 50 0.02 -14.05 -1.20
CA THR A 50 -1.03 -15.04 -1.26
C THR A 50 -2.36 -14.49 -0.75
N ALA A 51 -3.47 -15.10 -1.18
CA ALA A 51 -4.80 -14.72 -0.70
C ALA A 51 -4.91 -14.91 0.81
N GLU A 52 -4.30 -15.96 1.36
CA GLU A 52 -4.30 -16.25 2.79
C GLU A 52 -3.56 -15.17 3.58
N ALA A 53 -2.43 -14.67 3.06
CA ALA A 53 -1.68 -13.60 3.72
C ALA A 53 -2.44 -12.28 3.71
N ILE A 54 -3.14 -11.96 2.62
CA ILE A 54 -3.99 -10.77 2.53
C ILE A 54 -5.13 -10.87 3.54
N GLU A 55 -5.81 -12.00 3.60
CA GLU A 55 -6.89 -12.24 4.55
C GLU A 55 -6.40 -12.15 6.00
N ALA A 56 -5.22 -12.69 6.30
CA ALA A 56 -4.63 -12.61 7.64
C ALA A 56 -4.37 -11.16 8.07
N ILE A 57 -3.95 -10.30 7.15
CA ILE A 57 -3.77 -8.87 7.43
C ILE A 57 -5.11 -8.22 7.74
N HIS A 58 -6.13 -8.46 6.93
CA HIS A 58 -7.47 -7.93 7.17
C HIS A 58 -8.04 -8.39 8.51
N ASP A 59 -7.89 -9.66 8.82
CA ASP A 59 -8.37 -10.24 10.08
C ASP A 59 -7.66 -9.62 11.29
N GLY A 60 -6.34 -9.47 11.21
CA GLY A 60 -5.56 -8.85 12.27
C GLY A 60 -5.94 -7.39 12.51
N LEU A 61 -6.10 -6.61 11.45
CA LEU A 61 -6.53 -5.21 11.55
C LEU A 61 -7.96 -5.10 12.08
N SER A 62 -8.86 -5.96 11.63
CA SER A 62 -10.24 -6.00 12.12
C SER A 62 -10.29 -6.31 13.61
N TRP A 63 -9.50 -7.30 14.06
CA TRP A 63 -9.41 -7.68 15.47
C TRP A 63 -8.92 -6.52 16.34
N LEU A 64 -7.99 -5.69 15.82
CA LEU A 64 -7.48 -4.52 16.52
C LEU A 64 -8.38 -3.28 16.39
N GLY A 65 -9.44 -3.34 15.60
CA GLY A 65 -10.29 -2.18 15.34
C GLY A 65 -9.66 -1.14 14.42
N LEU A 66 -8.71 -1.53 13.58
CA LEU A 66 -7.94 -0.66 12.70
C LEU A 66 -8.32 -0.85 11.23
N GLU A 67 -9.58 -1.10 10.96
CA GLU A 67 -10.08 -1.20 9.58
C GLU A 67 -10.02 0.16 8.87
N GLY A 68 -9.73 0.12 7.56
CA GLY A 68 -9.73 1.33 6.74
C GLY A 68 -11.12 1.94 6.58
N ASP A 69 -11.16 3.25 6.35
CA ASP A 69 -12.42 4.00 6.17
C ASP A 69 -13.06 3.79 4.79
N ALA A 70 -12.34 3.13 3.89
CA ALA A 70 -12.82 2.78 2.56
C ALA A 70 -12.28 1.38 2.19
N PRO A 71 -12.80 0.75 1.13
CA PRO A 71 -12.27 -0.53 0.69
C PRO A 71 -10.77 -0.45 0.40
N ALA A 72 -10.04 -1.51 0.77
CA ALA A 72 -8.60 -1.57 0.55
C ALA A 72 -8.27 -1.55 -0.95
N VAL A 73 -7.21 -0.84 -1.30
CA VAL A 73 -6.72 -0.77 -2.69
C VAL A 73 -5.61 -1.80 -2.84
N SER A 74 -5.69 -2.62 -3.90
CA SER A 74 -4.60 -3.51 -4.29
C SER A 74 -3.65 -2.75 -5.22
N GLN A 75 -2.37 -2.68 -4.87
CA GLN A 75 -1.39 -2.01 -5.71
C GLN A 75 -1.23 -2.72 -7.05
N SER A 76 -1.18 -4.05 -7.07
CA SER A 76 -1.04 -4.81 -8.32
C SER A 76 -2.23 -4.63 -9.25
N ALA A 77 -3.43 -4.42 -8.72
CA ALA A 77 -4.62 -4.17 -9.54
C ALA A 77 -4.55 -2.84 -10.28
N GLN A 78 -3.70 -1.91 -9.83
CA GLN A 78 -3.50 -0.61 -10.47
C GLN A 78 -2.33 -0.61 -11.46
N ALA A 79 -1.73 -1.76 -11.75
CA ALA A 79 -0.58 -1.85 -12.66
C ALA A 79 -0.82 -1.19 -14.02
N PRO A 80 -1.99 -1.36 -14.68
CA PRO A 80 -2.25 -0.66 -15.95
C PRO A 80 -2.22 0.86 -15.80
N ARG A 81 -2.77 1.38 -14.70
CA ARG A 81 -2.75 2.83 -14.43
C ARG A 81 -1.34 3.33 -14.14
N HIS A 82 -0.56 2.56 -13.41
CA HIS A 82 0.84 2.91 -13.15
C HIS A 82 1.65 2.98 -14.45
N ALA A 83 1.46 2.03 -15.35
CA ALA A 83 2.13 2.04 -16.65
C ALA A 83 1.72 3.25 -17.49
N GLU A 84 0.43 3.58 -17.52
CA GLU A 84 -0.10 4.74 -18.23
C GLU A 84 0.52 6.04 -17.72
N VAL A 85 0.55 6.24 -16.41
CA VAL A 85 1.13 7.44 -15.80
C VAL A 85 2.64 7.50 -16.03
N ALA A 86 3.34 6.37 -15.93
CA ALA A 86 4.77 6.32 -16.23
C ALA A 86 5.06 6.79 -17.65
N MET A 87 4.27 6.36 -18.63
CA MET A 87 4.42 6.81 -20.01
C MET A 87 4.11 8.30 -20.18
N GLN A 88 3.10 8.82 -19.49
CA GLN A 88 2.81 10.26 -19.47
C GLN A 88 4.00 11.07 -18.95
N LEU A 89 4.66 10.58 -17.91
CA LEU A 89 5.84 11.22 -17.34
C LEU A 89 7.02 11.19 -18.31
N VAL A 90 7.20 10.08 -19.03
CA VAL A 90 8.23 9.98 -20.09
C VAL A 90 7.96 11.00 -21.19
N GLU A 91 6.72 11.08 -21.67
CA GLU A 91 6.32 12.01 -22.72
C GLU A 91 6.48 13.48 -22.28
N ALA A 92 6.28 13.77 -21.01
CA ALA A 92 6.49 15.09 -20.42
C ALA A 92 7.96 15.40 -20.08
N CYS A 93 8.88 14.49 -20.38
CA CYS A 93 10.31 14.58 -20.09
C CYS A 93 10.63 14.69 -18.59
N LEU A 94 9.72 14.18 -17.74
CA LEU A 94 9.91 14.14 -16.28
C LEU A 94 10.47 12.80 -15.82
N LEU A 95 10.46 11.80 -16.69
CA LEU A 95 10.97 10.47 -16.41
C LEU A 95 11.72 9.98 -17.65
N TYR A 96 12.86 9.33 -17.44
CA TYR A 96 13.60 8.67 -18.49
C TYR A 96 14.13 7.32 -17.99
N THR A 97 14.46 6.43 -18.93
CA THR A 97 15.08 5.16 -18.60
C THR A 97 16.60 5.29 -18.72
N SER A 98 17.31 4.66 -17.80
CA SER A 98 18.77 4.63 -17.81
C SER A 98 19.21 3.19 -17.53
N PRO A 99 19.97 2.56 -18.44
CA PRO A 99 20.48 1.24 -18.17
C PRO A 99 21.46 1.28 -17.00
N SER A 100 21.31 0.37 -16.07
CA SER A 100 22.23 0.20 -14.95
C SER A 100 22.81 -1.21 -14.99
N PRO A 101 23.94 -1.47 -14.31
CA PRO A 101 24.47 -2.82 -14.24
C PRO A 101 23.46 -3.84 -13.72
N ARG A 102 22.56 -3.41 -12.83
CA ARG A 102 21.50 -4.26 -12.28
C ARG A 102 20.46 -4.61 -13.34
N ASP A 103 20.10 -3.67 -14.19
CA ASP A 103 19.10 -3.87 -15.25
C ASP A 103 19.68 -4.68 -16.41
N LEU A 104 20.99 -4.65 -16.59
CA LEU A 104 21.69 -5.36 -17.65
C LEU A 104 22.07 -6.79 -17.26
N ALA A 105 21.95 -7.13 -16.00
CA ALA A 105 22.20 -8.49 -15.52
C ALA A 105 20.97 -9.40 -15.74
#